data_8ca75252ec49b3d52ea610e16935dc12
#
_entry.id   8ca75252ec49b3d52ea610e16935dc12
#
_cell.length_a   1.000
_cell.length_b   1.000
_cell.length_c   1.000
_cell.angle_alpha   90.00
_cell.angle_beta   90.00
_cell.angle_gamma   90.00
#
_symmetry.space_group_name_H-M   'P 1'
#
loop_
_entity.id
_entity.type
_entity.pdbx_description
1 polymer ?
#
loop_
_entity_poly.entity_id
_entity_poly.type
_entity_poly.pdbx_seq_one_letter_code
_entity_poly.pdbx_strand_id
1 'polypeptide(L)'
;KYRGGMPQAVLIGCNNSVDPDSPTLGTDINALISAGNAALLTNLKINIDAPSPITGPSLVGCVSDTLISNDHTITFIDRNVTQDTVDYYNDILANFGGEIGGMIIYECDADRITYYDMALSMSGGRVVPDQNTDLQRFEWSFAGRSLLLPVIRDTPAGVFN
;
A
#
# COMPACT_ATOMS: atom_id res chain seq x y z
N LYS A 1 1.46 -12.30 -20.16
CA LYS A 1 1.32 -13.60 -19.46
C LYS A 1 0.47 -13.40 -18.21
N TYR A 2 -0.73 -13.98 -18.20
CA TYR A 2 -1.61 -13.94 -17.04
C TYR A 2 -1.02 -14.83 -15.94
N ARG A 3 -0.75 -14.27 -14.78
CA ARG A 3 -0.47 -15.01 -13.55
C ARG A 3 -1.73 -15.01 -12.71
N GLY A 4 -2.41 -16.14 -12.66
CA GLY A 4 -3.54 -16.31 -11.77
C GLY A 4 -3.07 -16.07 -10.33
N GLY A 5 -3.66 -15.10 -9.66
CA GLY A 5 -3.32 -14.77 -8.27
C GLY A 5 -4.05 -13.51 -7.83
N MET A 6 -4.17 -13.34 -6.54
CA MET A 6 -4.74 -12.12 -5.96
C MET A 6 -3.64 -11.06 -5.80
N PRO A 7 -3.99 -9.77 -5.83
CA PRO A 7 -3.06 -8.70 -5.54
C PRO A 7 -2.38 -8.88 -4.19
N GLN A 8 -1.13 -8.45 -4.12
CA GLN A 8 -0.31 -8.48 -2.92
C GLN A 8 0.26 -7.08 -2.66
N ALA A 9 0.65 -6.83 -1.43
CA ALA A 9 1.26 -5.56 -1.06
C ALA A 9 2.40 -5.77 -0.06
N VAL A 10 3.40 -4.91 -0.15
CA VAL A 10 4.46 -4.79 0.86
C VAL A 10 4.33 -3.44 1.54
N LEU A 11 4.17 -3.45 2.86
CA LEU A 11 4.20 -2.26 3.69
C LEU A 11 5.62 -2.04 4.16
N ILE A 12 6.17 -0.85 3.92
CA ILE A 12 7.53 -0.49 4.31
C ILE A 12 7.47 0.41 5.53
N GLY A 13 8.17 0.05 6.60
CA GLY A 13 8.20 0.84 7.84
C GLY A 13 8.78 2.23 7.65
N CYS A 14 8.46 3.15 8.56
CA CYS A 14 9.02 4.50 8.57
C CYS A 14 10.56 4.46 8.62
N ASN A 15 11.20 5.44 7.98
CA ASN A 15 12.66 5.54 7.84
C ASN A 15 13.32 4.42 7.02
N ASN A 16 12.53 3.62 6.33
CA ASN A 16 13.01 2.63 5.37
C ASN A 16 12.50 2.98 3.98
N SER A 17 13.26 2.66 2.97
CA SER A 17 12.89 2.86 1.57
C SER A 17 13.59 1.85 0.69
N VAL A 18 13.10 1.69 -0.52
CA VAL A 18 13.74 0.90 -1.58
C VAL A 18 13.90 1.77 -2.81
N ASP A 19 14.92 1.46 -3.60
CA ASP A 19 15.08 2.07 -4.92
C ASP A 19 14.31 1.21 -5.94
N PRO A 20 13.23 1.72 -6.55
CA PRO A 20 12.47 0.95 -7.53
C PRO A 20 13.26 0.61 -8.79
N ASP A 21 14.35 1.28 -9.04
CA ASP A 21 15.24 1.05 -10.18
C ASP A 21 16.45 0.16 -9.84
N SER A 22 16.53 -0.32 -8.61
CA SER A 22 17.62 -1.22 -8.17
C SER A 22 17.56 -2.55 -8.92
N PRO A 23 18.71 -3.03 -9.46
CA PRO A 23 18.79 -4.36 -10.06
C PRO A 23 18.58 -5.50 -9.06
N THR A 24 18.68 -5.22 -7.77
CA THR A 24 18.50 -6.18 -6.66
C THR A 24 17.23 -5.88 -5.85
N LEU A 25 16.22 -5.26 -6.46
CA LEU A 25 14.99 -4.81 -5.77
C LEU A 25 14.32 -5.94 -5.00
N GLY A 26 14.19 -7.12 -5.59
CA GLY A 26 13.59 -8.28 -4.91
C GLY A 26 14.36 -8.71 -3.66
N THR A 27 15.68 -8.73 -3.73
CA THR A 27 16.54 -9.02 -2.59
C THR A 27 16.44 -7.94 -1.51
N ASP A 28 16.40 -6.69 -1.90
CA ASP A 28 16.28 -5.54 -0.99
C ASP A 28 14.95 -5.59 -0.21
N ILE A 29 13.86 -5.88 -0.88
CA ILE A 29 12.53 -6.05 -0.24
C ILE A 29 12.54 -7.22 0.74
N ASN A 30 13.08 -8.38 0.34
CA ASN A 30 13.16 -9.55 1.21
C ASN A 30 14.05 -9.30 2.43
N ALA A 31 15.12 -8.53 2.28
CA ALA A 31 15.97 -8.13 3.41
C ALA A 31 15.20 -7.26 4.42
N LEU A 32 14.40 -6.32 3.96
CA LEU A 32 13.53 -5.51 4.83
C LEU A 32 12.48 -6.37 5.55
N ILE A 33 11.85 -7.31 4.86
CA ILE A 33 10.89 -8.23 5.45
C ILE A 33 11.55 -9.09 6.54
N SER A 34 12.72 -9.64 6.26
CA SER A 34 13.46 -10.48 7.21
C SER A 34 13.92 -9.70 8.45
N ALA A 35 14.22 -8.41 8.29
CA ALA A 35 14.61 -7.53 9.39
C ALA A 35 13.43 -6.99 10.22
N GLY A 36 12.18 -7.28 9.82
CA GLY A 36 10.98 -6.74 10.46
C GLY A 36 10.66 -5.29 10.08
N ASN A 37 11.33 -4.75 9.06
CA ASN A 37 11.14 -3.38 8.59
C ASN A 37 10.12 -3.26 7.45
N ALA A 38 9.62 -4.38 6.96
CA ALA A 38 8.55 -4.45 5.97
C ALA A 38 7.65 -5.66 6.26
N ALA A 39 6.42 -5.62 5.74
CA ALA A 39 5.46 -6.70 5.88
C ALA A 39 4.81 -7.00 4.53
N LEU A 40 4.74 -8.28 4.17
CA LEU A 40 4.06 -8.75 2.97
C LEU A 40 2.63 -9.15 3.31
N LEU A 41 1.67 -8.56 2.61
CA LEU A 41 0.25 -8.93 2.68
C LEU A 41 -0.15 -9.65 1.39
N THR A 42 -0.84 -10.77 1.53
CA THR A 42 -1.26 -11.62 0.41
C THR A 42 -2.78 -11.78 0.37
N ASN A 43 -3.29 -12.23 -0.77
CA ASN A 43 -4.71 -12.53 -0.97
C ASN A 43 -5.65 -11.33 -0.67
N LEU A 44 -5.23 -10.16 -1.10
CA LEU A 44 -5.96 -8.92 -0.89
C LEU A 44 -6.87 -8.59 -2.06
N LYS A 45 -7.95 -7.89 -1.76
CA LYS A 45 -8.66 -7.06 -2.73
C LYS A 45 -8.22 -5.62 -2.50
N ILE A 46 -7.63 -5.01 -3.51
CA ILE A 46 -7.06 -3.66 -3.42
C ILE A 46 -7.88 -2.71 -4.28
N ASN A 47 -8.26 -1.58 -3.70
CA ASN A 47 -8.86 -0.46 -4.41
C ASN A 47 -7.99 0.78 -4.24
N ILE A 48 -7.65 1.40 -5.36
CA ILE A 48 -6.89 2.64 -5.39
C ILE A 48 -7.82 3.71 -5.90
N ASP A 49 -8.15 4.67 -5.04
CA ASP A 49 -8.97 5.81 -5.43
C ASP A 49 -8.17 6.80 -6.27
N ALA A 50 -8.86 7.51 -7.17
CA ALA A 50 -8.25 8.63 -7.86
C ALA A 50 -7.79 9.68 -6.85
N PRO A 51 -6.58 10.25 -7.00
CA PRO A 51 -6.08 11.26 -6.06
C PRO A 51 -7.01 12.47 -6.01
N SER A 52 -7.27 12.97 -4.81
CA SER A 52 -8.02 14.20 -4.59
C SER A 52 -7.08 15.40 -4.56
N PRO A 53 -7.22 16.38 -5.47
CA PRO A 53 -6.31 17.51 -5.52
C PRO A 53 -6.52 18.47 -4.34
N ILE A 54 -5.41 18.99 -3.83
CA ILE A 54 -5.38 20.11 -2.89
C ILE A 54 -4.79 21.31 -3.65
N THR A 55 -5.58 22.37 -3.76
CA THR A 55 -5.19 23.57 -4.49
C THR A 55 -5.06 24.78 -3.56
N GLY A 56 -4.32 25.76 -4.00
CA GLY A 56 -4.18 27.03 -3.30
C GLY A 56 -3.88 28.19 -4.24
N PRO A 57 -3.79 29.44 -3.74
CA PRO A 57 -3.53 30.61 -4.58
C PRO A 57 -2.22 30.44 -5.37
N SER A 58 -2.26 30.77 -6.65
CA SER A 58 -1.06 30.79 -7.48
C SER A 58 -0.19 31.98 -7.15
N LEU A 59 1.09 31.74 -6.88
CA LEU A 59 2.08 32.80 -6.64
C LEU A 59 2.68 33.35 -7.92
N VAL A 60 2.44 32.68 -9.06
CA VAL A 60 3.04 33.02 -10.38
C VAL A 60 2.10 33.84 -11.26
N GLY A 61 0.84 33.99 -10.89
CA GLY A 61 -0.14 34.82 -11.59
C GLY A 61 -0.64 34.32 -12.93
N CYS A 62 -0.26 33.11 -13.37
CA CYS A 62 -0.73 32.54 -14.62
C CYS A 62 -2.14 31.96 -14.52
N VAL A 63 -2.52 31.50 -13.34
CA VAL A 63 -3.84 30.94 -13.00
C VAL A 63 -4.23 31.41 -11.61
N SER A 64 -5.53 31.39 -11.28
CA SER A 64 -6.00 31.80 -9.95
C SER A 64 -5.60 30.81 -8.85
N ASP A 65 -5.61 29.52 -9.17
CA ASP A 65 -5.24 28.42 -8.25
C ASP A 65 -4.20 27.51 -8.86
N THR A 66 -3.36 26.93 -8.04
CA THR A 66 -2.35 25.95 -8.43
C THR A 66 -2.44 24.71 -7.57
N LEU A 67 -2.06 23.56 -8.13
CA LEU A 67 -1.98 22.29 -7.40
C LEU A 67 -0.85 22.34 -6.38
N ILE A 68 -1.16 22.13 -5.11
CA ILE A 68 -0.20 22.06 -4.02
C ILE A 68 0.19 20.61 -3.76
N SER A 69 -0.78 19.71 -3.71
CA SER A 69 -0.61 18.29 -3.37
C SER A 69 -1.82 17.48 -3.80
N ASN A 70 -1.70 16.16 -3.74
CA ASN A 70 -2.82 15.24 -3.89
C ASN A 70 -2.97 14.37 -2.64
N ASP A 71 -4.22 14.15 -2.21
CA ASP A 71 -4.54 13.15 -1.19
C ASP A 71 -4.72 11.79 -1.89
N HIS A 72 -3.94 10.82 -1.48
CA HIS A 72 -4.01 9.44 -1.96
C HIS A 72 -4.69 8.56 -0.92
N THR A 73 -5.61 7.71 -1.36
CA THR A 73 -6.28 6.72 -0.51
C THR A 73 -6.25 5.36 -1.17
N ILE A 74 -5.80 4.36 -0.42
CA ILE A 74 -5.71 2.98 -0.86
C ILE A 74 -6.45 2.13 0.17
N THR A 75 -7.35 1.27 -0.29
CA THR A 75 -8.14 0.39 0.57
C THR A 75 -7.82 -1.06 0.30
N PHE A 76 -7.53 -1.81 1.36
CA PHE A 76 -7.34 -3.27 1.32
C PHE A 76 -8.50 -3.98 1.98
N ILE A 77 -8.95 -5.06 1.38
CA ILE A 77 -9.92 -5.99 1.96
C ILE A 77 -9.28 -7.36 2.02
N ASP A 78 -9.21 -7.92 3.23
CA ASP A 78 -8.73 -9.27 3.48
C ASP A 78 -9.86 -10.09 4.10
N ARG A 79 -10.27 -11.14 3.42
CA ARG A 79 -11.36 -12.02 3.85
C ARG A 79 -10.91 -13.23 4.66
N ASN A 80 -9.61 -13.38 4.87
CA ASN A 80 -9.05 -14.44 5.69
C ASN A 80 -9.16 -14.09 7.18
N VAL A 81 -10.34 -14.27 7.75
CA VAL A 81 -10.63 -13.93 9.16
C VAL A 81 -10.32 -15.13 10.04
N THR A 82 -9.08 -15.19 10.53
CA THR A 82 -8.58 -16.19 11.47
C THR A 82 -7.81 -15.52 12.60
N GLN A 83 -7.56 -16.26 13.68
CA GLN A 83 -6.75 -15.72 14.79
C GLN A 83 -5.31 -15.42 14.33
N ASP A 84 -4.75 -16.27 13.47
CA ASP A 84 -3.40 -16.05 12.93
C ASP A 84 -3.31 -14.74 12.13
N THR A 85 -4.37 -14.41 11.39
CA THR A 85 -4.44 -13.13 10.65
C THR A 85 -4.57 -11.94 11.61
N VAL A 86 -5.36 -12.07 12.67
CA VAL A 86 -5.45 -11.04 13.73
C VAL A 86 -4.08 -10.80 14.36
N ASP A 87 -3.37 -11.86 14.72
CA ASP A 87 -2.05 -11.78 15.34
C ASP A 87 -1.05 -11.11 14.38
N TYR A 88 -1.09 -11.45 13.11
CA TYR A 88 -0.25 -10.85 12.08
C TYR A 88 -0.49 -9.34 11.93
N TYR A 89 -1.74 -8.90 11.86
CA TYR A 89 -2.06 -7.47 11.80
C TYR A 89 -1.71 -6.73 13.09
N ASN A 90 -1.89 -7.36 14.24
CA ASN A 90 -1.47 -6.78 15.52
C ASN A 90 0.05 -6.58 15.58
N ASP A 91 0.83 -7.52 15.05
CA ASP A 91 2.29 -7.37 14.95
C ASP A 91 2.67 -6.20 14.03
N ILE A 92 2.00 -6.05 12.89
CA ILE A 92 2.21 -4.92 11.98
C ILE A 92 1.90 -3.60 12.70
N LEU A 93 0.76 -3.49 13.38
CA LEU A 93 0.38 -2.28 14.10
C LEU A 93 1.34 -1.95 15.24
N ALA A 94 1.81 -2.97 15.96
CA ALA A 94 2.79 -2.78 17.04
C ALA A 94 4.15 -2.33 16.50
N ASN A 95 4.60 -2.89 15.36
CA ASN A 95 5.91 -2.56 14.77
C ASN A 95 5.92 -1.20 14.06
N PHE A 96 4.83 -0.85 13.36
CA PHE A 96 4.79 0.35 12.53
C PHE A 96 4.03 1.51 13.19
N GLY A 97 3.27 1.25 14.26
CA GLY A 97 2.53 2.29 14.97
C GLY A 97 1.39 2.93 14.16
N GLY A 98 0.84 2.21 13.18
CA GLY A 98 -0.22 2.73 12.32
C GLY A 98 0.27 3.71 11.24
N GLU A 99 1.57 3.82 11.03
CA GLU A 99 2.19 4.71 10.04
C GLU A 99 3.26 3.94 9.27
N ILE A 100 3.27 4.07 7.95
CA ILE A 100 4.24 3.42 7.07
C ILE A 100 4.98 4.45 6.23
N GLY A 101 6.22 4.12 5.85
CA GLY A 101 7.08 5.00 5.03
C GLY A 101 6.88 4.84 3.54
N GLY A 102 6.22 3.76 3.11
CA GLY A 102 5.95 3.49 1.71
C GLY A 102 5.19 2.20 1.52
N MET A 103 4.72 1.98 0.29
CA MET A 103 3.94 0.80 -0.06
C MET A 103 4.26 0.37 -1.49
N ILE A 104 4.41 -0.94 -1.67
CA ILE A 104 4.52 -1.55 -2.99
C ILE A 104 3.30 -2.43 -3.22
N ILE A 105 2.58 -2.18 -4.31
CA ILE A 105 1.41 -2.98 -4.69
C ILE A 105 1.79 -3.81 -5.91
N TYR A 106 1.58 -5.12 -5.82
CA TYR A 106 1.72 -6.04 -6.93
C TYR A 106 0.40 -6.17 -7.69
N GLU A 107 0.44 -5.78 -8.97
CA GLU A 107 -0.69 -5.90 -9.90
C GLU A 107 -0.52 -7.18 -10.71
N CYS A 108 -1.19 -8.25 -10.27
CA CYS A 108 -1.01 -9.58 -10.88
C CYS A 108 -1.44 -9.64 -12.36
N ASP A 109 -2.44 -8.87 -12.76
CA ASP A 109 -2.94 -8.87 -14.14
C ASP A 109 -1.92 -8.31 -15.12
N ALA A 110 -1.20 -7.29 -14.73
CA ALA A 110 -0.20 -6.63 -15.56
C ALA A 110 1.24 -7.10 -15.27
N ASP A 111 1.44 -7.94 -14.27
CA ASP A 111 2.75 -8.41 -13.79
C ASP A 111 3.73 -7.26 -13.55
N ARG A 112 3.25 -6.25 -12.82
CA ARG A 112 4.01 -5.05 -12.49
C ARG A 112 3.74 -4.62 -11.05
N ILE A 113 4.59 -3.72 -10.55
CA ILE A 113 4.42 -3.11 -9.24
C ILE A 113 4.13 -1.63 -9.35
N THR A 114 3.37 -1.11 -8.37
CA THR A 114 3.18 0.31 -8.14
C THR A 114 3.80 0.67 -6.81
N TYR A 115 4.75 1.60 -6.80
CA TYR A 115 5.45 2.01 -5.59
C TYR A 115 5.02 3.40 -5.15
N TYR A 116 4.49 3.48 -3.94
CA TYR A 116 4.16 4.71 -3.24
C TYR A 116 5.31 5.09 -2.31
N ASP A 117 6.15 6.03 -2.75
CA ASP A 117 7.24 6.59 -1.94
C ASP A 117 6.73 7.79 -1.16
N MET A 118 5.85 7.53 -0.22
CA MET A 118 5.27 8.52 0.66
C MET A 118 4.85 7.91 1.99
N ALA A 119 4.85 8.71 3.05
CA ALA A 119 4.30 8.29 4.32
C ALA A 119 2.78 8.13 4.21
N LEU A 120 2.27 7.01 4.71
CA LEU A 120 0.85 6.68 4.70
C LEU A 120 0.40 6.34 6.11
N SER A 121 -0.76 6.87 6.50
CA SER A 121 -1.42 6.49 7.75
C SER A 121 -2.29 5.28 7.52
N MET A 122 -2.14 4.25 8.36
CA MET A 122 -2.92 3.02 8.33
C MET A 122 -4.04 3.10 9.34
N SER A 123 -5.28 2.85 8.91
CA SER A 123 -6.45 2.78 9.77
C SER A 123 -7.38 1.66 9.34
N GLY A 124 -8.23 1.19 10.25
CA GLY A 124 -9.19 0.15 9.95
C GLY A 124 -9.22 -0.94 11.00
N GLY A 125 -9.68 -2.12 10.61
CA GLY A 125 -9.78 -3.28 11.46
C GLY A 125 -10.77 -4.31 10.93
N ARG A 126 -11.21 -5.19 11.83
CA ARG A 126 -12.17 -6.24 11.52
C ARG A 126 -13.58 -5.67 11.37
N VAL A 127 -14.26 -6.05 10.30
CA VAL A 127 -15.65 -5.73 10.05
C VAL A 127 -16.50 -6.99 10.16
N VAL A 128 -17.51 -6.94 11.04
CA VAL A 128 -18.51 -8.00 11.19
C VAL A 128 -19.86 -7.41 10.74
N PRO A 129 -20.34 -7.78 9.54
CA PRO A 129 -21.59 -7.23 9.02
C PRO A 129 -22.80 -7.67 9.85
N ASP A 130 -23.81 -6.79 9.93
CA ASP A 130 -25.08 -7.10 10.58
C ASP A 130 -25.94 -8.10 9.81
N GLN A 131 -25.73 -8.21 8.50
CA GLN A 131 -26.49 -9.10 7.63
C GLN A 131 -25.74 -10.39 7.37
N ASN A 132 -26.47 -11.52 7.44
CA ASN A 132 -25.91 -12.85 7.21
C ASN A 132 -25.40 -13.10 5.78
N THR A 133 -25.73 -12.23 4.84
CA THR A 133 -25.31 -12.31 3.44
C THR A 133 -23.93 -11.72 3.19
N ASP A 134 -23.44 -10.89 4.11
CA ASP A 134 -22.14 -10.27 3.98
C ASP A 134 -21.06 -11.09 4.72
N LEU A 135 -19.87 -11.15 4.15
CA LEU A 135 -18.75 -11.85 4.74
C LEU A 135 -17.98 -10.96 5.71
N GLN A 136 -17.54 -11.56 6.82
CA GLN A 136 -16.58 -10.93 7.70
C GLN A 136 -15.27 -10.68 6.92
N ARG A 137 -14.59 -9.59 7.26
CA ARG A 137 -13.36 -9.18 6.60
C ARG A 137 -12.55 -8.25 7.47
N PHE A 138 -11.29 -8.08 7.12
CA PHE A 138 -10.48 -6.94 7.54
C PHE A 138 -10.56 -5.88 6.44
N GLU A 139 -10.76 -4.64 6.84
CA GLU A 139 -10.67 -3.48 5.97
C GLU A 139 -9.59 -2.54 6.48
N TRP A 140 -8.65 -2.21 5.62
CA TRP A 140 -7.57 -1.29 5.91
C TRP A 140 -7.56 -0.14 4.92
N SER A 141 -7.43 1.06 5.44
CA SER A 141 -7.32 2.27 4.64
C SER A 141 -5.97 2.92 4.88
N PHE A 142 -5.29 3.26 3.79
CA PHE A 142 -4.01 3.97 3.82
C PHE A 142 -4.19 5.32 3.15
N ALA A 143 -3.83 6.37 3.85
CA ALA A 143 -3.99 7.74 3.37
C ALA A 143 -2.68 8.52 3.50
N GLY A 144 -2.33 9.28 2.49
CA GLY A 144 -1.15 10.12 2.47
C GLY A 144 -1.22 11.22 1.44
N ARG A 145 -0.27 12.13 1.48
CA ARG A 145 -0.18 13.26 0.58
C ARG A 145 1.12 13.25 -0.21
N SER A 146 1.01 13.47 -1.50
CA SER A 146 2.16 13.66 -2.39
C SER A 146 1.74 14.48 -3.60
N LEU A 147 2.64 15.35 -4.06
CA LEU A 147 2.45 16.03 -5.35
C LEU A 147 2.61 15.06 -6.52
N LEU A 148 3.51 14.10 -6.38
CA LEU A 148 3.87 13.17 -7.45
C LEU A 148 2.98 11.93 -7.42
N LEU A 149 2.77 11.36 -8.60
CA LEU A 149 2.11 10.06 -8.75
C LEU A 149 3.06 8.93 -8.36
N PRO A 150 2.51 7.78 -7.97
CA PRO A 150 3.32 6.59 -7.69
C PRO A 150 4.04 6.10 -8.94
N VAL A 151 5.15 5.42 -8.73
CA VAL A 151 6.02 4.89 -9.77
C VAL A 151 5.56 3.49 -10.17
N ILE A 152 5.58 3.18 -11.46
CA ILE A 152 5.28 1.86 -12.00
C ILE A 152 6.57 1.22 -12.53
N ARG A 153 6.82 -0.03 -12.13
CA ARG A 153 8.01 -0.81 -12.53
C ARG A 153 7.65 -2.26 -12.79
N ASP A 154 8.54 -2.98 -13.45
CA ASP A 154 8.41 -4.42 -13.63
C ASP A 154 8.49 -5.14 -12.28
N THR A 155 7.81 -6.28 -12.19
CA THR A 155 7.79 -7.09 -10.97
C THR A 155 9.18 -7.64 -10.66
N PRO A 156 9.73 -7.38 -9.47
CA PRO A 156 10.99 -8.00 -9.06
C PRO A 156 10.83 -9.50 -8.81
N ALA A 157 11.87 -10.25 -9.12
CA ALA A 157 11.88 -11.70 -8.88
C ALA A 157 11.96 -12.03 -7.37
N GLY A 158 11.28 -13.08 -6.96
CA GLY A 158 11.45 -13.71 -5.64
C GLY A 158 10.70 -13.06 -4.48
N VAL A 159 9.82 -12.08 -4.72
CA VAL A 159 8.99 -11.44 -3.68
C VAL A 159 7.53 -11.84 -3.82
N PHE A 160 6.99 -11.66 -5.00
CA PHE A 160 5.58 -11.95 -5.29
C PHE A 160 5.46 -13.25 -6.08
N ASN A 161 4.49 -14.04 -5.75
CA ASN A 161 4.26 -15.35 -6.38
C ASN A 161 3.15 -15.32 -7.43
#